data_7c765590bef165851ce6fb91b0504074
#
_entry.id   7c765590bef165851ce6fb91b0504074
#
_cell.length_a   1.000
_cell.length_b   1.000
_cell.length_c   1.000
_cell.angle_alpha   90.00
_cell.angle_beta   90.00
_cell.angle_gamma   90.00
#
_symmetry.space_group_name_H-M   'P 1'
#
loop_
_entity.id
_entity.type
_entity.pdbx_description
1 polymer ?
#
loop_
_entity_poly.entity_id
_entity_poly.type
_entity_poly.pdbx_seq_one_letter_code
_entity_poly.pdbx_strand_id
1 'polypeptide(L)'
;MWMIKKQTVAALVLLLLIPVVSMLGGLLFSLINPEIAAGHSNYVRNYHILNLVKNLSFWASGAVVGILWLLVCFLVIRSKERSSWWLFLAALGPFGFAVLAMLNDRAPGETDRHARFVHNLNRFVRVGYEVCTFVIIWQLAFMVMVLKRNLMIMYESATTGISTTQIIDSQNASSGMWAFAEGIEVMYMVVLFYLIWPIVFNIVGRVAAIMASPKTR
;
A
#
# COMPACT_ATOMS: atom_id res chain seq x y z
N MET A 1 -12.11 -23.23 -6.54
CA MET A 1 -10.78 -23.30 -7.12
C MET A 1 -10.31 -21.91 -7.52
N TRP A 2 -9.10 -21.51 -7.14
CA TRP A 2 -8.63 -20.12 -7.04
C TRP A 2 -8.66 -19.39 -8.40
N MET A 3 -9.39 -18.27 -8.46
CA MET A 3 -9.56 -17.42 -9.65
C MET A 3 -8.36 -16.54 -9.95
N ILE A 4 -7.39 -16.50 -9.05
CA ILE A 4 -6.29 -15.55 -9.03
C ILE A 4 -5.00 -16.35 -8.94
N LYS A 5 -3.97 -15.89 -9.64
CA LYS A 5 -2.65 -16.51 -9.55
C LYS A 5 -2.18 -16.50 -8.10
N LYS A 6 -1.67 -17.61 -7.59
CA LYS A 6 -1.16 -17.74 -6.20
C LYS A 6 -0.16 -16.63 -5.85
N GLN A 7 0.65 -16.20 -6.82
CA GLN A 7 1.62 -15.12 -6.66
C GLN A 7 0.96 -13.77 -6.36
N THR A 8 -0.18 -13.47 -6.99
CA THR A 8 -0.92 -12.22 -6.74
C THR A 8 -1.50 -12.20 -5.32
N VAL A 9 -2.03 -13.34 -4.86
CA VAL A 9 -2.53 -13.49 -3.47
C VAL A 9 -1.38 -13.33 -2.48
N ALA A 10 -0.24 -13.98 -2.74
CA ALA A 10 0.95 -13.86 -1.89
C ALA A 10 1.47 -12.41 -1.85
N ALA A 11 1.49 -11.71 -2.99
CA ALA A 11 1.88 -10.30 -3.06
C ALA A 11 0.94 -9.42 -2.22
N LEU A 12 -0.38 -9.68 -2.28
CA LEU A 12 -1.37 -8.96 -1.48
C LEU A 12 -1.15 -9.18 0.04
N VAL A 13 -0.94 -10.43 0.45
CA VAL A 13 -0.67 -10.78 1.86
C VAL A 13 0.60 -10.08 2.35
N LEU A 14 1.68 -10.13 1.57
CA LEU A 14 2.94 -9.46 1.93
C LEU A 14 2.76 -7.93 2.01
N LEU A 15 1.99 -7.34 1.09
CA LEU A 15 1.71 -5.91 1.12
C LEU A 15 0.95 -5.52 2.40
N LEU A 16 -0.02 -6.32 2.85
CA LEU A 16 -0.75 -6.09 4.09
C LEU A 16 0.11 -6.26 5.35
N LEU A 17 1.23 -6.99 5.26
CA LEU A 17 2.19 -7.11 6.37
C LEU A 17 3.07 -5.85 6.53
N ILE A 18 3.29 -5.06 5.48
CA ILE A 18 4.13 -3.86 5.54
C ILE A 18 3.69 -2.88 6.64
N PRO A 19 2.41 -2.44 6.72
CA PRO A 19 1.99 -1.53 7.79
C PRO A 19 2.07 -2.16 9.17
N VAL A 20 1.84 -3.47 9.29
CA VAL A 20 1.98 -4.19 10.58
C VAL A 20 3.43 -4.16 11.06
N VAL A 21 4.39 -4.46 10.19
CA VAL A 21 5.83 -4.39 10.50
C VAL A 21 6.25 -2.97 10.81
N SER A 22 5.78 -1.98 10.04
CA SER A 22 6.06 -0.57 10.28
C SER A 22 5.52 -0.10 11.64
N MET A 23 4.31 -0.53 12.00
CA MET A 23 3.69 -0.21 13.28
C MET A 23 4.46 -0.84 14.45
N LEU A 24 4.85 -2.12 14.34
CA LEU A 24 5.67 -2.80 15.34
C LEU A 24 7.04 -2.13 15.48
N GLY A 25 7.68 -1.76 14.39
CA GLY A 25 8.93 -1.01 14.40
C GLY A 25 8.80 0.34 15.10
N GLY A 26 7.71 1.07 14.83
CA GLY A 26 7.39 2.33 15.50
C GLY A 26 7.14 2.17 17.01
N LEU A 27 6.42 1.12 17.40
CA LEU A 27 6.21 0.79 18.82
C LEU A 27 7.52 0.47 19.53
N LEU A 28 8.36 -0.39 18.95
CA LEU A 28 9.69 -0.69 19.49
C LEU A 28 10.54 0.57 19.62
N PHE A 29 10.52 1.43 18.60
CA PHE A 29 11.23 2.70 18.61
C PHE A 29 10.73 3.63 19.72
N SER A 30 9.43 3.71 20.00
CA SER A 30 8.86 4.52 21.07
C SER A 30 9.15 3.97 22.46
N LEU A 31 9.16 2.65 22.62
CA LEU A 31 9.50 1.98 23.89
C LEU A 31 10.98 2.16 24.28
N ILE A 32 11.86 2.28 23.28
CA ILE A 32 13.31 2.49 23.50
C ILE A 32 13.64 4.00 23.54
N ASN A 33 12.64 4.88 23.72
CA ASN A 33 12.90 6.32 23.75
C ASN A 33 13.77 6.69 24.97
N PRO A 34 14.95 7.31 24.75
CA PRO A 34 15.85 7.69 25.85
C PRO A 34 15.24 8.73 26.81
N GLU A 35 14.21 9.47 26.40
CA GLU A 35 13.49 10.42 27.25
C GLU A 35 12.75 9.69 28.41
N ILE A 36 12.28 8.47 28.18
CA ILE A 36 11.64 7.66 29.22
C ILE A 36 12.64 7.25 30.28
N ALA A 37 13.91 7.08 29.91
CA ALA A 37 14.99 6.70 30.84
C ALA A 37 15.57 7.90 31.61
N ALA A 38 15.17 9.15 31.29
CA ALA A 38 15.68 10.38 31.89
C ALA A 38 15.43 10.48 33.42
N GLY A 39 14.46 9.76 33.97
CA GLY A 39 14.19 9.69 35.37
C GLY A 39 15.17 8.81 36.19
N HIS A 40 16.09 8.10 35.56
CA HIS A 40 17.03 7.18 36.23
C HIS A 40 18.40 7.81 36.43
N SER A 41 19.01 7.59 37.58
CA SER A 41 20.32 8.13 37.97
C SER A 41 21.48 7.78 37.01
N ASN A 42 21.29 6.74 36.17
CA ASN A 42 22.25 6.28 35.17
C ASN A 42 21.93 6.73 33.73
N TYR A 43 21.07 7.72 33.57
CA TYR A 43 20.62 8.20 32.25
C TYR A 43 21.77 8.54 31.29
N VAL A 44 22.72 9.34 31.73
CA VAL A 44 23.85 9.78 30.90
C VAL A 44 24.69 8.61 30.41
N ARG A 45 24.94 7.62 31.29
CA ARG A 45 25.74 6.44 30.91
C ARG A 45 25.03 5.54 29.91
N ASN A 46 23.72 5.42 30.00
CA ASN A 46 22.93 4.53 29.15
C ASN A 46 22.43 5.22 27.87
N TYR A 47 22.49 6.55 27.81
CA TYR A 47 21.98 7.33 26.70
C TYR A 47 22.56 6.89 25.34
N HIS A 48 23.87 6.71 25.24
CA HIS A 48 24.51 6.30 24.00
C HIS A 48 24.09 4.90 23.56
N ILE A 49 23.95 3.97 24.50
CA ILE A 49 23.51 2.59 24.21
C ILE A 49 22.06 2.61 23.76
N LEU A 50 21.18 3.31 24.48
CA LEU A 50 19.77 3.44 24.14
C LEU A 50 19.57 4.08 22.75
N ASN A 51 20.33 5.13 22.46
CA ASN A 51 20.27 5.79 21.16
C ASN A 51 20.79 4.92 20.03
N LEU A 52 21.84 4.12 20.28
CA LEU A 52 22.35 3.15 19.32
C LEU A 52 21.31 2.05 19.05
N VAL A 53 20.68 1.48 20.07
CA VAL A 53 19.64 0.45 19.94
C VAL A 53 18.41 1.02 19.23
N LYS A 54 18.02 2.27 19.54
CA LYS A 54 16.95 3.00 18.85
C LYS A 54 17.22 3.13 17.35
N ASN A 55 18.41 3.60 16.99
CA ASN A 55 18.79 3.74 15.58
C ASN A 55 18.85 2.37 14.88
N LEU A 56 19.41 1.36 15.53
CA LEU A 56 19.49 0.01 14.97
C LEU A 56 18.10 -0.58 14.71
N SER A 57 17.16 -0.42 15.65
CA SER A 57 15.78 -0.90 15.48
C SER A 57 15.06 -0.18 14.33
N PHE A 58 15.29 1.13 14.15
CA PHE A 58 14.77 1.91 13.02
C PHE A 58 15.30 1.37 11.70
N TRP A 59 16.62 1.19 11.56
CA TRP A 59 17.23 0.66 10.33
C TRP A 59 16.82 -0.79 10.06
N ALA A 60 16.71 -1.62 11.09
CA ALA A 60 16.26 -3.00 10.95
C ALA A 60 14.82 -3.09 10.46
N SER A 61 13.90 -2.30 11.02
CA SER A 61 12.50 -2.26 10.56
C SER A 61 12.40 -1.74 9.13
N GLY A 62 13.15 -0.70 8.77
CA GLY A 62 13.24 -0.18 7.41
C GLY A 62 13.76 -1.22 6.41
N ALA A 63 14.77 -1.99 6.78
CA ALA A 63 15.30 -3.07 5.95
C ALA A 63 14.27 -4.18 5.74
N VAL A 64 13.55 -4.59 6.77
CA VAL A 64 12.47 -5.60 6.65
C VAL A 64 11.37 -5.10 5.73
N VAL A 65 10.91 -3.85 5.88
CA VAL A 65 9.91 -3.24 4.99
C VAL A 65 10.42 -3.19 3.55
N GLY A 66 11.68 -2.81 3.34
CA GLY A 66 12.30 -2.81 2.01
C GLY A 66 12.35 -4.20 1.37
N ILE A 67 12.69 -5.23 2.13
CA ILE A 67 12.69 -6.62 1.65
C ILE A 67 11.27 -7.06 1.29
N LEU A 68 10.27 -6.79 2.15
CA LEU A 68 8.87 -7.11 1.86
C LEU A 68 8.39 -6.41 0.59
N TRP A 69 8.76 -5.14 0.41
CA TRP A 69 8.44 -4.38 -0.80
C TRP A 69 9.03 -5.00 -2.06
N LEU A 70 10.32 -5.37 -2.03
CA LEU A 70 10.97 -6.05 -3.16
C LEU A 70 10.31 -7.39 -3.47
N LEU A 71 9.93 -8.16 -2.44
CA LEU A 71 9.20 -9.43 -2.62
C LEU A 71 7.83 -9.23 -3.25
N VAL A 72 7.08 -8.20 -2.85
CA VAL A 72 5.80 -7.83 -3.48
C VAL A 72 6.00 -7.55 -4.96
N CYS A 73 6.96 -6.67 -5.31
CA CYS A 73 7.26 -6.34 -6.71
C CYS A 73 7.69 -7.57 -7.51
N PHE A 74 8.55 -8.43 -6.93
CA PHE A 74 9.00 -9.67 -7.55
C PHE A 74 7.84 -10.62 -7.85
N LEU A 75 6.93 -10.82 -6.88
CA LEU A 75 5.76 -11.69 -7.06
C LEU A 75 4.81 -11.15 -8.14
N VAL A 76 4.63 -9.82 -8.22
CA VAL A 76 3.83 -9.19 -9.28
C VAL A 76 4.46 -9.43 -10.65
N ILE A 77 5.79 -9.26 -10.78
CA ILE A 77 6.52 -9.53 -12.03
C ILE A 77 6.36 -10.99 -12.43
N ARG A 78 6.52 -11.91 -11.48
CA ARG A 78 6.37 -13.36 -11.71
C ARG A 78 4.93 -13.75 -12.07
N SER A 79 3.93 -13.12 -11.46
CA SER A 79 2.52 -13.38 -11.81
C SER A 79 2.21 -12.99 -13.26
N LYS A 80 2.93 -12.00 -13.79
CA LYS A 80 2.80 -11.51 -15.18
C LYS A 80 3.73 -12.21 -16.17
N GLU A 81 4.50 -13.20 -15.71
CA GLU A 81 5.49 -13.93 -16.51
C GLU A 81 6.51 -13.03 -17.22
N ARG A 82 6.90 -11.95 -16.53
CA ARG A 82 7.88 -10.98 -17.02
C ARG A 82 9.28 -11.28 -16.49
N SER A 83 10.29 -10.76 -17.19
CA SER A 83 11.70 -10.88 -16.78
C SER A 83 11.93 -10.16 -15.46
N SER A 84 12.77 -10.73 -14.59
CA SER A 84 13.18 -10.12 -13.32
C SER A 84 13.90 -8.78 -13.47
N TRP A 85 14.37 -8.44 -14.67
CA TRP A 85 14.93 -7.11 -14.95
C TRP A 85 13.98 -5.96 -14.59
N TRP A 86 12.66 -6.17 -14.68
CA TRP A 86 11.68 -5.17 -14.29
C TRP A 86 11.71 -4.85 -12.80
N LEU A 87 12.44 -5.62 -11.98
CA LEU A 87 12.59 -5.36 -10.55
C LEU A 87 13.29 -4.03 -10.24
N PHE A 88 14.09 -3.49 -11.18
CA PHE A 88 14.69 -2.16 -11.00
C PHE A 88 13.64 -1.05 -10.77
N LEU A 89 12.43 -1.22 -11.31
CA LEU A 89 11.33 -0.28 -11.06
C LEU A 89 10.90 -0.25 -9.60
N ALA A 90 11.14 -1.33 -8.84
CA ALA A 90 10.85 -1.33 -7.41
C ALA A 90 11.64 -0.24 -6.65
N ALA A 91 12.82 0.17 -7.15
CA ALA A 91 13.61 1.26 -6.59
C ALA A 91 12.91 2.63 -6.72
N LEU A 92 11.98 2.78 -7.67
CA LEU A 92 11.14 3.97 -7.82
C LEU A 92 9.93 3.96 -6.86
N GLY A 93 9.90 3.01 -5.92
CA GLY A 93 8.83 2.89 -4.94
C GLY A 93 7.46 2.66 -5.58
N PRO A 94 6.40 3.29 -5.03
CA PRO A 94 5.03 3.11 -5.51
C PRO A 94 4.81 3.52 -6.98
N PHE A 95 5.54 4.50 -7.50
CA PHE A 95 5.48 4.87 -8.93
C PHE A 95 5.97 3.73 -9.82
N GLY A 96 7.11 3.12 -9.48
CA GLY A 96 7.62 1.97 -10.20
C GLY A 96 6.65 0.78 -10.12
N PHE A 97 5.98 0.59 -8.98
CA PHE A 97 4.94 -0.42 -8.86
C PHE A 97 3.75 -0.14 -9.79
N ALA A 98 3.30 1.11 -9.91
CA ALA A 98 2.21 1.45 -10.83
C ALA A 98 2.57 1.05 -12.28
N VAL A 99 3.82 1.30 -12.71
CA VAL A 99 4.32 0.82 -14.00
C VAL A 99 4.31 -0.70 -14.10
N LEU A 100 4.77 -1.41 -13.05
CA LEU A 100 4.73 -2.87 -12.99
C LEU A 100 3.30 -3.41 -13.06
N ALA A 101 2.36 -2.76 -12.39
CA ALA A 101 0.94 -3.13 -12.39
C ALA A 101 0.31 -2.96 -13.78
N MET A 102 0.73 -1.94 -14.55
CA MET A 102 0.29 -1.70 -15.93
C MET A 102 0.89 -2.68 -16.96
N LEU A 103 1.94 -3.44 -16.62
CA LEU A 103 2.49 -4.42 -17.53
C LEU A 103 1.46 -5.51 -17.83
N ASN A 104 1.26 -5.77 -19.12
CA ASN A 104 0.36 -6.83 -19.56
C ASN A 104 0.91 -8.23 -19.24
N ASP A 105 0.03 -9.15 -18.87
CA ASP A 105 0.37 -10.57 -18.71
C ASP A 105 0.79 -11.16 -20.06
N ARG A 106 1.88 -11.95 -20.06
CA ARG A 106 2.30 -12.67 -21.28
C ARG A 106 1.41 -13.88 -21.54
N ALA A 107 1.02 -14.58 -20.49
CA ALA A 107 0.12 -15.72 -20.57
C ALA A 107 -1.00 -15.57 -19.53
N PRO A 108 -2.14 -14.93 -19.87
CA PRO A 108 -3.27 -14.83 -18.97
C PRO A 108 -3.85 -16.21 -18.68
N GLY A 109 -4.01 -16.55 -17.38
CA GLY A 109 -4.62 -17.80 -16.98
C GLY A 109 -6.06 -17.92 -17.48
N GLU A 110 -6.51 -19.15 -17.80
CA GLU A 110 -7.87 -19.40 -18.31
C GLU A 110 -8.97 -18.90 -17.38
N THR A 111 -8.72 -18.88 -16.08
CA THR A 111 -9.69 -18.44 -15.06
C THR A 111 -9.62 -16.95 -14.76
N ASP A 112 -8.57 -16.25 -15.18
CA ASP A 112 -8.40 -14.81 -14.93
C ASP A 112 -9.07 -13.99 -16.05
N ARG A 113 -10.33 -13.61 -15.80
CA ARG A 113 -11.14 -12.83 -16.76
C ARG A 113 -10.57 -11.44 -17.00
N HIS A 114 -10.03 -10.79 -15.94
CA HIS A 114 -9.45 -9.46 -16.07
C HIS A 114 -8.20 -9.50 -16.98
N ALA A 115 -7.26 -10.41 -16.70
CA ALA A 115 -6.05 -10.53 -17.50
C ALA A 115 -6.36 -10.87 -18.97
N ARG A 116 -7.32 -11.76 -19.23
CA ARG A 116 -7.79 -12.07 -20.59
C ARG A 116 -8.47 -10.88 -21.26
N PHE A 117 -9.31 -10.16 -20.53
CA PHE A 117 -9.96 -8.96 -21.06
C PHE A 117 -8.91 -7.95 -21.52
N VAL A 118 -7.95 -7.60 -20.65
CA VAL A 118 -6.87 -6.64 -20.97
C VAL A 118 -5.98 -7.14 -22.10
N HIS A 119 -5.68 -8.45 -22.13
CA HIS A 119 -4.87 -9.06 -23.20
C HIS A 119 -5.52 -8.93 -24.57
N ASN A 120 -6.84 -9.10 -24.65
CA ASN A 120 -7.61 -9.06 -25.89
C ASN A 120 -7.90 -7.63 -26.40
N LEU A 121 -7.63 -6.59 -25.59
CA LEU A 121 -7.80 -5.21 -26.01
C LEU A 121 -6.76 -4.81 -27.07
N ASN A 122 -7.18 -4.05 -28.06
CA ASN A 122 -6.25 -3.37 -28.95
C ASN A 122 -5.29 -2.51 -28.13
N ARG A 123 -4.04 -2.37 -28.61
CA ARG A 123 -2.97 -1.63 -27.90
C ARG A 123 -3.40 -0.24 -27.44
N PHE A 124 -4.09 0.51 -28.30
CA PHE A 124 -4.55 1.87 -27.98
C PHE A 124 -5.64 1.86 -26.90
N VAL A 125 -6.67 1.00 -27.07
CA VAL A 125 -7.76 0.86 -26.09
C VAL A 125 -7.25 0.37 -24.74
N ARG A 126 -6.26 -0.53 -24.73
CA ARG A 126 -5.62 -1.02 -23.53
C ARG A 126 -4.92 0.11 -22.75
N VAL A 127 -4.15 0.95 -23.44
CA VAL A 127 -3.50 2.11 -22.78
C VAL A 127 -4.57 3.04 -22.18
N GLY A 128 -5.64 3.33 -22.90
CA GLY A 128 -6.75 4.12 -22.39
C GLY A 128 -7.40 3.49 -21.15
N TYR A 129 -7.65 2.18 -21.19
CA TYR A 129 -8.20 1.43 -20.06
C TYR A 129 -7.28 1.51 -18.82
N GLU A 130 -5.97 1.29 -18.99
CA GLU A 130 -5.00 1.34 -17.89
C GLU A 130 -4.90 2.75 -17.28
N VAL A 131 -4.90 3.80 -18.11
CA VAL A 131 -4.89 5.19 -17.64
C VAL A 131 -6.19 5.50 -16.88
N CYS A 132 -7.36 5.14 -17.41
CA CYS A 132 -8.63 5.33 -16.71
C CYS A 132 -8.66 4.57 -15.38
N THR A 133 -8.20 3.32 -15.36
CA THR A 133 -8.11 2.51 -14.14
C THR A 133 -7.19 3.17 -13.12
N PHE A 134 -6.03 3.68 -13.55
CA PHE A 134 -5.12 4.42 -12.69
C PHE A 134 -5.79 5.65 -12.07
N VAL A 135 -6.44 6.47 -12.88
CA VAL A 135 -7.13 7.68 -12.39
C VAL A 135 -8.22 7.32 -11.37
N ILE A 136 -9.03 6.30 -11.65
CA ILE A 136 -10.08 5.85 -10.72
C ILE A 136 -9.46 5.36 -9.40
N ILE A 137 -8.44 4.53 -9.46
CA ILE A 137 -7.75 4.00 -8.27
C ILE A 137 -7.12 5.13 -7.47
N TRP A 138 -6.47 6.09 -8.14
CA TRP A 138 -5.90 7.27 -7.51
C TRP A 138 -6.95 8.09 -6.77
N GLN A 139 -8.09 8.36 -7.41
CA GLN A 139 -9.19 9.10 -6.79
C GLN A 139 -9.76 8.36 -5.57
N LEU A 140 -9.95 7.04 -5.67
CA LEU A 140 -10.41 6.23 -4.54
C LEU A 140 -9.41 6.28 -3.37
N ALA A 141 -8.11 6.13 -3.64
CA ALA A 141 -7.06 6.23 -2.62
C ALA A 141 -7.09 7.61 -1.94
N PHE A 142 -7.17 8.67 -2.73
CA PHE A 142 -7.27 10.04 -2.20
C PHE A 142 -8.52 10.25 -1.34
N MET A 143 -9.69 9.76 -1.79
CA MET A 143 -10.93 9.85 -1.01
C MET A 143 -10.82 9.13 0.34
N VAL A 144 -10.22 7.94 0.37
CA VAL A 144 -10.00 7.18 1.61
C VAL A 144 -9.09 7.97 2.57
N MET A 145 -8.04 8.61 2.05
CA MET A 145 -7.14 9.42 2.85
C MET A 145 -7.80 10.66 3.44
N VAL A 146 -8.60 11.37 2.63
CA VAL A 146 -9.39 12.53 3.10
C VAL A 146 -10.37 12.09 4.18
N LEU A 147 -11.05 10.96 4.00
CA LEU A 147 -11.97 10.42 5.00
C LEU A 147 -11.23 10.07 6.30
N LYS A 148 -10.11 9.36 6.21
CA LYS A 148 -9.25 9.05 7.37
C LYS A 148 -8.85 10.31 8.12
N ARG A 149 -8.35 11.34 7.42
CA ARG A 149 -7.94 12.61 8.02
C ARG A 149 -9.09 13.30 8.76
N ASN A 150 -10.25 13.37 8.12
CA ASN A 150 -11.43 13.99 8.74
C ASN A 150 -11.88 13.23 10.00
N LEU A 151 -11.88 11.89 9.96
CA LEU A 151 -12.20 11.07 11.13
C LEU A 151 -11.20 11.26 12.27
N MET A 152 -9.90 11.35 11.97
CA MET A 152 -8.86 11.61 12.96
C MET A 152 -9.04 12.99 13.62
N ILE A 153 -9.29 14.04 12.84
CA ILE A 153 -9.56 15.40 13.37
C ILE A 153 -10.79 15.39 14.27
N MET A 154 -11.86 14.74 13.86
CA MET A 154 -13.08 14.63 14.67
C MET A 154 -12.81 13.87 15.98
N TYR A 155 -12.07 12.78 15.92
CA TYR A 155 -11.70 11.98 17.12
C TYR A 155 -10.84 12.81 18.07
N GLU A 156 -9.81 13.49 17.57
CA GLU A 156 -8.92 14.35 18.36
C GLU A 156 -9.70 15.50 19.00
N SER A 157 -10.57 16.17 18.25
CA SER A 157 -11.45 17.24 18.79
C SER A 157 -12.36 16.72 19.90
N ALA A 158 -12.94 15.52 19.74
CA ALA A 158 -13.82 14.92 20.74
C ALA A 158 -13.07 14.50 22.01
N THR A 159 -11.81 14.07 21.91
CA THR A 159 -11.03 13.57 23.05
C THR A 159 -10.29 14.67 23.79
N THR A 160 -9.83 15.72 23.08
CA THR A 160 -9.03 16.81 23.68
C THR A 160 -9.85 18.06 24.03
N GLY A 161 -11.07 18.19 23.49
CA GLY A 161 -11.89 19.40 23.59
C GLY A 161 -11.35 20.59 22.78
N ILE A 162 -10.29 20.39 21.98
CA ILE A 162 -9.71 21.41 21.10
C ILE A 162 -10.60 21.55 19.85
N SER A 163 -10.84 22.78 19.39
CA SER A 163 -11.64 22.98 18.19
C SER A 163 -10.99 22.39 16.94
N THR A 164 -11.79 21.89 16.02
CA THR A 164 -11.31 21.30 14.74
C THR A 164 -10.45 22.27 13.93
N THR A 165 -10.75 23.57 13.98
CA THR A 165 -9.97 24.63 13.31
C THR A 165 -8.57 24.75 13.88
N GLN A 166 -8.41 24.73 15.21
CA GLN A 166 -7.10 24.79 15.86
C GLN A 166 -6.25 23.56 15.55
N ILE A 167 -6.87 22.37 15.45
CA ILE A 167 -6.17 21.13 15.06
C ILE A 167 -5.66 21.26 13.62
N ILE A 168 -6.52 21.73 12.70
CA ILE A 168 -6.14 21.92 11.28
C ILE A 168 -5.00 22.92 11.15
N ASP A 169 -5.06 24.05 11.88
CA ASP A 169 -4.02 25.08 11.85
C ASP A 169 -2.68 24.56 12.37
N SER A 170 -2.68 23.75 13.45
CA SER A 170 -1.47 23.13 13.98
C SER A 170 -0.85 22.12 13.00
N GLN A 171 -1.66 21.35 12.30
CA GLN A 171 -1.22 20.44 11.26
C GLN A 171 -0.67 21.16 10.04
N ASN A 172 -1.30 22.28 9.63
CA ASN A 172 -0.81 23.09 8.51
C ASN A 172 0.52 23.80 8.83
N ALA A 173 0.78 24.15 10.09
CA ALA A 173 2.06 24.73 10.51
C ALA A 173 3.24 23.75 10.38
N SER A 174 2.99 22.44 10.42
CA SER A 174 3.99 21.36 10.23
C SER A 174 3.99 20.77 8.81
N SER A 175 3.52 21.50 7.83
CA SER A 175 3.01 21.05 6.54
C SER A 175 3.91 20.18 5.66
N GLY A 176 5.25 20.35 5.70
CA GLY A 176 6.14 19.64 4.78
C GLY A 176 6.26 18.14 5.08
N MET A 177 6.46 17.77 6.32
CA MET A 177 6.67 16.36 6.74
C MET A 177 5.36 15.56 6.71
N TRP A 178 4.24 16.20 7.06
CA TRP A 178 2.91 15.60 6.98
C TRP A 178 2.48 15.35 5.53
N ALA A 179 2.68 16.31 4.63
CA ALA A 179 2.37 16.14 3.21
C ALA A 179 3.16 14.99 2.58
N PHE A 180 4.41 14.80 2.99
CA PHE A 180 5.24 13.68 2.53
C PHE A 180 4.70 12.33 3.06
N ALA A 181 4.37 12.25 4.34
CA ALA A 181 3.81 11.03 4.94
C ALA A 181 2.46 10.66 4.32
N GLU A 182 1.56 11.63 4.13
CA GLU A 182 0.27 11.43 3.45
C GLU A 182 0.47 10.98 2.00
N GLY A 183 1.46 11.54 1.29
CA GLY A 183 1.83 11.12 -0.06
C GLY A 183 2.23 9.65 -0.13
N ILE A 184 3.04 9.16 0.82
CA ILE A 184 3.43 7.74 0.92
C ILE A 184 2.20 6.87 1.19
N GLU A 185 1.30 7.29 2.08
CA GLU A 185 0.08 6.53 2.38
C GLU A 185 -0.85 6.44 1.16
N VAL A 186 -1.06 7.53 0.41
CA VAL A 186 -1.82 7.52 -0.84
C VAL A 186 -1.22 6.53 -1.83
N MET A 187 0.11 6.57 -2.01
CA MET A 187 0.81 5.65 -2.91
C MET A 187 0.65 4.18 -2.47
N TYR A 188 0.71 3.91 -1.17
CA TYR A 188 0.46 2.59 -0.63
C TYR A 188 -0.96 2.10 -0.97
N MET A 189 -1.98 2.97 -0.78
CA MET A 189 -3.36 2.67 -1.11
C MET A 189 -3.56 2.43 -2.62
N VAL A 190 -2.88 3.20 -3.46
CA VAL A 190 -2.89 2.97 -4.92
C VAL A 190 -2.37 1.57 -5.25
N VAL A 191 -1.24 1.17 -4.66
CA VAL A 191 -0.67 -0.18 -4.86
C VAL A 191 -1.64 -1.26 -4.40
N LEU A 192 -2.24 -1.09 -3.23
CA LEU A 192 -3.23 -2.03 -2.67
C LEU A 192 -4.44 -2.18 -3.59
N PHE A 193 -5.02 -1.07 -4.05
CA PHE A 193 -6.18 -1.10 -4.94
C PHE A 193 -5.85 -1.71 -6.31
N TYR A 194 -4.64 -1.51 -6.84
CA TYR A 194 -4.20 -2.18 -8.05
C TYR A 194 -4.15 -3.70 -7.91
N LEU A 195 -3.74 -4.22 -6.76
CA LEU A 195 -3.76 -5.67 -6.50
C LEU A 195 -5.18 -6.21 -6.29
N ILE A 196 -6.07 -5.41 -5.70
CA ILE A 196 -7.46 -5.78 -5.46
C ILE A 196 -8.30 -5.68 -6.72
N TRP A 197 -8.02 -4.74 -7.63
CA TRP A 197 -8.83 -4.48 -8.82
C TRP A 197 -9.13 -5.72 -9.68
N PRO A 198 -8.16 -6.56 -10.06
CA PRO A 198 -8.44 -7.79 -10.80
C PRO A 198 -9.36 -8.76 -10.03
N ILE A 199 -9.26 -8.78 -8.71
CA ILE A 199 -10.10 -9.61 -7.84
C ILE A 199 -11.55 -9.17 -7.95
N VAL A 200 -11.80 -7.87 -7.75
CA VAL A 200 -13.13 -7.26 -7.85
C VAL A 200 -13.71 -7.48 -9.24
N PHE A 201 -12.93 -7.23 -10.30
CA PHE A 201 -13.35 -7.43 -11.67
C PHE A 201 -13.79 -8.89 -11.93
N ASN A 202 -13.02 -9.86 -11.45
CA ASN A 202 -13.32 -11.28 -11.60
C ASN A 202 -14.58 -11.69 -10.83
N ILE A 203 -14.80 -11.14 -9.62
CA ILE A 203 -16.00 -11.40 -8.81
C ILE A 203 -17.23 -10.81 -9.51
N VAL A 204 -17.19 -9.53 -9.88
CA VAL A 204 -18.31 -8.84 -10.55
C VAL A 204 -18.68 -9.55 -11.85
N GLY A 205 -17.68 -9.94 -12.66
CA GLY A 205 -17.92 -10.68 -13.90
C GLY A 205 -18.57 -12.06 -13.68
N ARG A 206 -18.33 -12.71 -12.53
CA ARG A 206 -19.06 -13.97 -12.20
C ARG A 206 -20.49 -13.72 -11.78
N VAL A 207 -20.70 -12.74 -10.89
CA VAL A 207 -22.06 -12.38 -10.45
C VAL A 207 -22.91 -11.99 -11.65
N ALA A 208 -22.39 -11.17 -12.55
CA ALA A 208 -23.08 -10.80 -13.78
C ALA A 208 -23.41 -12.01 -14.66
N ALA A 209 -22.49 -12.98 -14.80
CA ALA A 209 -22.75 -14.21 -15.56
C ALA A 209 -23.81 -15.10 -14.94
N ILE A 210 -23.87 -15.18 -13.60
CA ILE A 210 -24.91 -15.94 -12.88
C ILE A 210 -26.28 -15.26 -13.07
N MET A 211 -26.34 -13.93 -12.98
CA MET A 211 -27.58 -13.18 -13.17
C MET A 211 -28.10 -13.23 -14.61
N ALA A 212 -27.17 -13.28 -15.59
CA ALA A 212 -27.51 -13.37 -17.01
C ALA A 212 -27.86 -14.79 -17.49
N SER A 213 -27.61 -15.84 -16.69
CA SER A 213 -27.98 -17.19 -17.06
C SER A 213 -29.51 -17.33 -17.02
N PRO A 214 -30.16 -17.74 -18.14
CA PRO A 214 -31.60 -17.95 -18.15
C PRO A 214 -31.91 -19.01 -17.10
N LYS A 215 -32.85 -18.70 -16.19
CA LYS A 215 -33.43 -19.72 -15.28
C LYS A 215 -34.05 -20.78 -16.18
N THR A 216 -33.38 -21.92 -16.36
CA THR A 216 -33.99 -23.10 -16.93
C THR A 216 -35.14 -23.49 -16.00
N ARG A 217 -36.35 -23.13 -16.40
CA ARG A 217 -37.58 -23.67 -15.82
C ARG A 217 -37.87 -25.06 -16.36
#